data_c895ff749592b42bb4b8c98547e93049
#
_entry.id   c895ff749592b42bb4b8c98547e93049
#
_cell.length_a   1.000
_cell.length_b   1.000
_cell.length_c   1.000
_cell.angle_alpha   90.00
_cell.angle_beta   90.00
_cell.angle_gamma   90.00
#
_symmetry.space_group_name_H-M   'P 1'
#
loop_
_entity.id
_entity.type
_entity.pdbx_description
1 polymer ?
#
loop_
_entity_poly.entity_id
_entity_poly.type
_entity_poly.pdbx_seq_one_letter_code
_entity_poly.pdbx_strand_id
1 'polypeptide(L)'
;TKYHPSFEYSTPETVWEHYGLTKKRAESESGMNPKMFNSFLCGDKSSIEMCAVSNATDLKCPNSGLTYPPIGVYDIAKKLIPKSEGGLLDYSGQVEVISSIDLDKKDIPNDLRWGVYIVIKAQNEYVKNCFKDYGMVTDSSGSYSAIWRPYHYIGLELAQSIYSIVLDNKATGHTKNFNAEIASVAKKDLKAGQKLDGEGGYCARGRLISSKRSKQERILPMGY
;
A
#
# COMPACT_ATOMS: atom_id res chain seq x y z
N THR A 1 6.19 -2.04 2.23
CA THR A 1 5.75 -2.99 3.26
C THR A 1 6.55 -4.29 3.20
N LYS A 2 6.50 -5.11 4.26
CA LYS A 2 7.03 -6.50 4.25
C LYS A 2 5.90 -7.45 3.88
N TYR A 3 5.77 -7.76 2.61
CA TYR A 3 4.70 -8.62 2.12
C TYR A 3 5.23 -9.85 1.38
N HIS A 4 4.60 -10.98 1.63
CA HIS A 4 4.80 -12.23 0.89
C HIS A 4 3.47 -12.98 0.81
N PRO A 5 3.12 -13.67 -0.29
CA PRO A 5 1.84 -14.38 -0.40
C PRO A 5 1.56 -15.37 0.73
N SER A 6 2.59 -16.04 1.27
CA SER A 6 2.42 -16.94 2.41
C SER A 6 2.04 -16.23 3.72
N PHE A 7 2.16 -14.90 3.80
CA PHE A 7 1.79 -14.13 5.00
C PHE A 7 0.33 -13.71 5.01
N GLU A 8 -0.39 -13.88 3.92
CA GLU A 8 -1.81 -13.52 3.82
C GLU A 8 -2.69 -14.20 4.88
N TYR A 9 -2.27 -15.38 5.32
CA TYR A 9 -2.98 -16.15 6.36
C TYR A 9 -2.35 -16.02 7.75
N SER A 10 -1.37 -15.12 7.93
CA SER A 10 -0.77 -14.88 9.25
C SER A 10 -1.81 -14.37 10.25
N THR A 11 -1.56 -14.66 11.53
CA THR A 11 -2.44 -14.32 12.64
C THR A 11 -1.65 -13.55 13.71
N PRO A 12 -2.32 -12.92 14.68
CA PRO A 12 -1.65 -12.30 15.83
C PRO A 12 -0.71 -13.25 16.61
N GLU A 13 -0.91 -14.57 16.54
CA GLU A 13 0.00 -15.55 17.16
C GLU A 13 1.26 -15.77 16.32
N THR A 14 1.15 -15.81 15.00
CA THR A 14 2.27 -16.16 14.10
C THR A 14 3.04 -14.95 13.60
N VAL A 15 2.53 -13.74 13.83
CA VAL A 15 3.09 -12.49 13.28
C VAL A 15 4.57 -12.28 13.61
N TRP A 16 4.96 -12.57 14.85
CA TRP A 16 6.31 -12.29 15.32
C TRP A 16 7.39 -13.14 14.67
N GLU A 17 7.07 -14.36 14.31
CA GLU A 17 7.98 -15.26 13.57
C GLU A 17 8.39 -14.65 12.24
N HIS A 18 7.46 -13.99 11.54
CA HIS A 18 7.71 -13.31 10.27
C HIS A 18 8.59 -12.05 10.42
N TYR A 19 8.66 -11.49 11.62
CA TYR A 19 9.56 -10.38 11.94
C TYR A 19 10.87 -10.84 12.60
N GLY A 20 11.06 -12.14 12.83
CA GLY A 20 12.22 -12.68 13.56
C GLY A 20 12.24 -12.30 15.03
N LEU A 21 11.06 -12.07 15.62
CA LEU A 21 10.89 -11.66 17.02
C LEU A 21 10.24 -12.77 17.84
N THR A 22 10.53 -12.79 19.15
CA THR A 22 9.75 -13.59 20.08
C THR A 22 8.54 -12.78 20.58
N LYS A 23 7.45 -13.46 20.89
CA LYS A 23 6.25 -12.83 21.47
C LYS A 23 6.60 -12.03 22.72
N LYS A 24 7.39 -12.60 23.63
CA LYS A 24 7.84 -11.95 24.85
C LYS A 24 8.52 -10.61 24.57
N ARG A 25 9.48 -10.58 23.63
CA ARG A 25 10.21 -9.36 23.26
C ARG A 25 9.30 -8.33 22.62
N ALA A 26 8.45 -8.74 21.68
CA ALA A 26 7.60 -7.82 20.95
C ALA A 26 6.52 -7.18 21.83
N GLU A 27 5.81 -7.98 22.63
CA GLU A 27 4.65 -7.50 23.38
C GLU A 27 5.02 -6.93 24.76
N SER A 28 5.97 -7.55 25.48
CA SER A 28 6.30 -7.14 26.84
C SER A 28 7.43 -6.09 26.91
N GLU A 29 8.43 -6.16 26.02
CA GLU A 29 9.55 -5.22 26.04
C GLU A 29 9.30 -3.97 25.19
N SER A 30 8.52 -4.10 24.10
CA SER A 30 8.32 -3.03 23.12
C SER A 30 6.88 -2.51 23.08
N GLY A 31 5.93 -3.17 23.74
CA GLY A 31 4.52 -2.80 23.73
C GLY A 31 3.87 -2.87 22.35
N MET A 32 4.42 -3.67 21.42
CA MET A 32 3.92 -3.77 20.06
C MET A 32 2.60 -4.55 20.01
N ASN A 33 1.63 -4.04 19.25
CA ASN A 33 0.32 -4.66 19.07
C ASN A 33 0.37 -5.72 17.96
N PRO A 34 0.11 -7.01 18.26
CA PRO A 34 0.22 -8.07 17.27
C PRO A 34 -0.80 -7.95 16.12
N LYS A 35 -2.03 -7.47 16.36
CA LYS A 35 -3.00 -7.24 15.30
C LYS A 35 -2.53 -6.16 14.32
N MET A 36 -2.00 -5.04 14.85
CA MET A 36 -1.48 -3.96 14.02
C MET A 36 -0.32 -4.44 13.15
N PHE A 37 0.64 -5.16 13.74
CA PHE A 37 1.76 -5.72 12.97
C PHE A 37 1.32 -6.77 11.96
N ASN A 38 0.31 -7.58 12.30
CA ASN A 38 -0.25 -8.57 11.39
C ASN A 38 -0.95 -7.91 10.20
N SER A 39 -1.60 -6.76 10.38
CA SER A 39 -2.26 -6.04 9.29
C SER A 39 -1.28 -5.56 8.20
N PHE A 40 -0.02 -5.33 8.54
CA PHE A 40 1.03 -5.03 7.55
C PHE A 40 1.42 -6.26 6.73
N LEU A 41 1.42 -7.45 7.34
CA LEU A 41 1.82 -8.70 6.69
C LEU A 41 0.72 -9.29 5.80
N CYS A 42 -0.52 -9.30 6.28
CA CYS A 42 -1.63 -9.89 5.54
C CYS A 42 -2.21 -8.96 4.45
N GLY A 43 -1.69 -7.73 4.32
CA GLY A 43 -2.08 -6.77 3.30
C GLY A 43 -3.29 -5.91 3.65
N ASP A 44 -3.88 -6.04 4.84
CA ASP A 44 -5.03 -5.25 5.28
C ASP A 44 -4.70 -3.76 5.27
N LYS A 45 -3.64 -3.38 5.98
CA LYS A 45 -3.22 -1.99 6.12
C LYS A 45 -2.95 -1.33 4.77
N SER A 46 -2.20 -2.01 3.92
CA SER A 46 -1.91 -1.53 2.56
C SER A 46 -3.17 -1.37 1.72
N SER A 47 -4.11 -2.29 1.82
CA SER A 47 -5.40 -2.22 1.11
C SER A 47 -6.24 -1.04 1.59
N ILE A 48 -6.30 -0.79 2.91
CA ILE A 48 -7.02 0.33 3.51
C ILE A 48 -6.44 1.67 3.03
N GLU A 49 -5.12 1.82 3.12
CA GLU A 49 -4.44 3.04 2.72
C GLU A 49 -4.59 3.32 1.22
N MET A 50 -4.41 2.30 0.37
CA MET A 50 -4.55 2.48 -1.09
C MET A 50 -6.00 2.68 -1.53
N CYS A 51 -6.98 2.13 -0.81
CA CYS A 51 -8.38 2.45 -1.02
C CYS A 51 -8.67 3.93 -0.73
N ALA A 52 -8.19 4.43 0.41
CA ALA A 52 -8.35 5.85 0.77
C ALA A 52 -7.66 6.77 -0.26
N VAL A 53 -6.42 6.45 -0.67
CA VAL A 53 -5.69 7.21 -1.69
C VAL A 53 -6.43 7.20 -3.03
N SER A 54 -6.87 6.02 -3.51
CA SER A 54 -7.60 5.87 -4.76
C SER A 54 -8.89 6.71 -4.77
N ASN A 55 -9.64 6.67 -3.67
CA ASN A 55 -10.91 7.39 -3.55
C ASN A 55 -10.74 8.91 -3.36
N ALA A 56 -9.59 9.36 -2.83
CA ALA A 56 -9.30 10.78 -2.62
C ALA A 56 -8.62 11.47 -3.80
N THR A 57 -7.90 10.74 -4.66
CA THR A 57 -7.01 11.30 -5.69
C THR A 57 -7.38 10.96 -7.13
N ASP A 58 -8.40 10.16 -7.35
CA ASP A 58 -8.78 9.57 -8.64
C ASP A 58 -7.76 8.58 -9.24
N LEU A 59 -6.73 8.20 -8.49
CA LEU A 59 -5.87 7.09 -8.90
C LEU A 59 -6.67 5.79 -8.94
N LYS A 60 -6.40 4.98 -9.95
CA LYS A 60 -7.17 3.77 -10.24
C LYS A 60 -6.74 2.59 -9.37
N CYS A 61 -7.70 1.77 -9.01
CA CYS A 61 -7.43 0.46 -8.42
C CYS A 61 -6.87 -0.50 -9.49
N PRO A 62 -5.82 -1.30 -9.20
CA PRO A 62 -5.37 -2.35 -10.11
C PRO A 62 -6.47 -3.36 -10.43
N ASN A 63 -6.48 -3.95 -11.63
CA ASN A 63 -7.50 -4.91 -12.04
C ASN A 63 -7.57 -6.14 -11.12
N SER A 64 -6.41 -6.63 -10.69
CA SER A 64 -6.28 -7.83 -9.84
C SER A 64 -6.09 -7.53 -8.35
N GLY A 65 -6.19 -6.25 -7.95
CA GLY A 65 -5.77 -5.78 -6.63
C GLY A 65 -4.26 -5.53 -6.55
N LEU A 66 -3.75 -5.17 -5.37
CA LEU A 66 -2.34 -4.91 -5.15
C LEU A 66 -1.49 -6.15 -5.43
N THR A 67 -0.35 -5.94 -6.09
CA THR A 67 0.56 -7.03 -6.52
C THR A 67 1.83 -7.14 -5.69
N TYR A 68 2.13 -6.09 -4.93
CA TYR A 68 3.30 -6.02 -4.03
C TYR A 68 4.63 -6.40 -4.70
N PRO A 69 4.98 -5.82 -5.86
CA PRO A 69 6.23 -6.18 -6.52
C PRO A 69 7.44 -5.88 -5.63
N PRO A 70 8.42 -6.78 -5.56
CA PRO A 70 9.65 -6.59 -4.79
C PRO A 70 10.59 -5.63 -5.52
N ILE A 71 10.58 -4.35 -5.14
CA ILE A 71 11.28 -3.27 -5.86
C ILE A 71 12.00 -2.35 -4.88
N GLY A 72 13.28 -2.06 -5.14
CA GLY A 72 14.04 -1.01 -4.46
C GLY A 72 13.78 0.38 -5.06
N VAL A 73 14.11 1.44 -4.32
CA VAL A 73 13.74 2.82 -4.69
C VAL A 73 14.30 3.27 -6.04
N TYR A 74 15.47 2.78 -6.46
CA TYR A 74 16.10 3.15 -7.73
C TYR A 74 15.48 2.47 -8.96
N ASP A 75 14.60 1.49 -8.75
CA ASP A 75 13.89 0.79 -9.82
C ASP A 75 12.41 1.18 -9.92
N ILE A 76 11.91 2.02 -9.00
CA ILE A 76 10.51 2.45 -8.99
C ILE A 76 10.11 3.08 -10.34
N ALA A 77 10.89 4.07 -10.83
CA ALA A 77 10.60 4.76 -12.08
C ALA A 77 10.67 3.85 -13.32
N LYS A 78 11.42 2.76 -13.25
CA LYS A 78 11.58 1.79 -14.35
C LYS A 78 10.48 0.74 -14.39
N LYS A 79 10.00 0.33 -13.20
CA LYS A 79 9.10 -0.82 -13.07
C LYS A 79 7.65 -0.44 -12.79
N LEU A 80 7.41 0.66 -12.05
CA LEU A 80 6.05 1.09 -11.71
C LEU A 80 5.49 2.09 -12.73
N ILE A 81 5.56 1.69 -13.99
CA ILE A 81 4.98 2.35 -15.16
C ILE A 81 4.07 1.35 -15.89
N PRO A 82 3.20 1.80 -16.82
CA PRO A 82 2.28 0.90 -17.52
C PRO A 82 2.99 -0.25 -18.27
N LYS A 83 2.37 -1.42 -18.29
CA LYS A 83 2.83 -2.58 -19.09
C LYS A 83 3.02 -2.25 -20.56
N SER A 84 2.19 -1.38 -21.11
CA SER A 84 2.31 -0.89 -22.49
C SER A 84 3.60 -0.08 -22.73
N GLU A 85 4.27 0.39 -21.69
CA GLU A 85 5.51 1.13 -21.72
C GLU A 85 6.68 0.35 -21.07
N GLY A 86 6.50 -0.98 -20.88
CA GLY A 86 7.54 -1.88 -20.37
C GLY A 86 7.56 -2.07 -18.86
N GLY A 87 6.56 -1.58 -18.13
CA GLY A 87 6.47 -1.71 -16.68
C GLY A 87 5.55 -2.82 -16.19
N LEU A 88 5.09 -2.70 -14.97
CA LEU A 88 4.28 -3.69 -14.26
C LEU A 88 2.82 -3.27 -14.07
N LEU A 89 2.49 -1.98 -14.19
CA LEU A 89 1.15 -1.48 -13.91
C LEU A 89 0.17 -1.76 -15.06
N ASP A 90 -1.09 -1.97 -14.73
CA ASP A 90 -2.12 -2.17 -15.74
C ASP A 90 -2.37 -0.90 -16.57
N TYR A 91 -2.21 0.27 -15.94
CA TYR A 91 -2.40 1.58 -16.60
C TYR A 91 -1.71 2.71 -15.82
N SER A 92 -1.62 3.87 -16.46
CA SER A 92 -1.15 5.11 -15.82
C SER A 92 -2.14 5.59 -14.76
N GLY A 93 -1.61 6.18 -13.67
CA GLY A 93 -2.45 6.67 -12.56
C GLY A 93 -3.05 5.53 -11.73
N GLN A 94 -2.29 4.49 -11.46
CA GLN A 94 -2.67 3.35 -10.63
C GLN A 94 -2.01 3.44 -9.26
N VAL A 95 -2.74 3.03 -8.20
CA VAL A 95 -2.14 2.80 -6.88
C VAL A 95 -1.44 1.44 -6.86
N GLU A 96 -0.29 1.37 -6.20
CA GLU A 96 0.43 0.11 -5.97
C GLU A 96 1.28 0.20 -4.71
N VAL A 97 1.56 -0.93 -4.10
CA VAL A 97 2.42 -1.05 -2.90
C VAL A 97 3.58 -1.99 -3.22
N ILE A 98 4.81 -1.58 -2.90
CA ILE A 98 6.00 -2.42 -3.12
C ILE A 98 6.35 -3.21 -1.88
N SER A 99 6.83 -4.45 -2.09
CA SER A 99 7.35 -5.30 -1.02
C SER A 99 8.83 -5.01 -0.77
N SER A 100 9.23 -5.09 0.50
CA SER A 100 10.64 -5.01 0.93
C SER A 100 11.35 -6.35 0.92
N ILE A 101 10.66 -7.44 0.58
CA ILE A 101 11.21 -8.78 0.44
C ILE A 101 10.77 -9.40 -0.88
N ASP A 102 11.58 -10.29 -1.42
CA ASP A 102 11.27 -11.07 -2.61
C ASP A 102 10.47 -12.35 -2.30
N LEU A 103 10.23 -13.17 -3.33
CA LEU A 103 9.52 -14.45 -3.21
C LEU A 103 10.33 -15.53 -2.45
N ASP A 104 11.62 -15.34 -2.26
CA ASP A 104 12.47 -16.16 -1.39
C ASP A 104 12.54 -15.62 0.05
N LYS A 105 11.78 -14.56 0.34
CA LYS A 105 11.77 -13.82 1.62
C LYS A 105 13.09 -13.13 1.95
N LYS A 106 13.93 -12.85 0.94
CA LYS A 106 15.15 -12.07 1.09
C LYS A 106 14.86 -10.60 1.00
N ASP A 107 15.57 -9.80 1.80
CA ASP A 107 15.42 -8.35 1.77
C ASP A 107 15.83 -7.77 0.40
N ILE A 108 15.05 -6.82 -0.08
CA ILE A 108 15.32 -6.08 -1.31
C ILE A 108 16.34 -4.96 -1.00
N PRO A 109 17.43 -4.86 -1.76
CA PRO A 109 18.37 -3.74 -1.61
C PRO A 109 17.67 -2.40 -1.84
N ASN A 110 17.96 -1.42 -0.97
CA ASN A 110 17.34 -0.09 -1.00
C ASN A 110 15.80 -0.13 -0.99
N ASP A 111 15.22 -1.00 -0.19
CA ASP A 111 13.76 -1.11 -0.04
C ASP A 111 13.14 0.18 0.53
N LEU A 112 11.84 0.34 0.33
CA LEU A 112 11.05 1.44 0.88
C LEU A 112 10.05 0.91 1.93
N ARG A 113 10.56 0.27 2.95
CA ARG A 113 9.77 -0.43 3.99
C ARG A 113 8.79 0.48 4.74
N TRP A 114 9.22 1.71 5.04
CA TRP A 114 8.49 2.66 5.90
C TRP A 114 8.03 3.92 5.16
N GLY A 115 8.27 3.98 3.87
CA GLY A 115 8.12 5.20 3.11
C GLY A 115 6.93 5.21 2.16
N VAL A 116 6.85 6.32 1.45
CA VAL A 116 5.86 6.57 0.38
C VAL A 116 6.58 6.99 -0.89
N TYR A 117 5.96 6.76 -2.03
CA TYR A 117 6.51 7.14 -3.32
C TYR A 117 5.42 7.64 -4.28
N ILE A 118 5.86 8.37 -5.29
CA ILE A 118 5.06 8.73 -6.45
C ILE A 118 5.92 8.58 -7.70
N VAL A 119 5.32 8.09 -8.79
CA VAL A 119 5.93 8.08 -10.12
C VAL A 119 5.23 9.12 -10.97
N ILE A 120 6.00 9.98 -11.61
CA ILE A 120 5.52 11.06 -12.46
C ILE A 120 6.04 10.88 -13.89
N LYS A 121 5.18 11.16 -14.87
CA LYS A 121 5.53 11.13 -16.30
C LYS A 121 5.79 12.55 -16.79
N ALA A 122 6.90 12.76 -17.49
CA ALA A 122 7.17 14.03 -18.17
C ALA A 122 6.09 14.28 -19.24
N GLN A 123 5.51 15.48 -19.23
CA GLN A 123 4.49 15.86 -20.20
C GLN A 123 5.09 16.34 -21.54
N ASN A 124 6.37 16.71 -21.54
CA ASN A 124 7.10 17.20 -22.70
C ASN A 124 8.62 17.07 -22.50
N GLU A 125 9.41 17.33 -23.54
CA GLU A 125 10.87 17.24 -23.51
C GLU A 125 11.52 18.21 -22.50
N TYR A 126 10.93 19.37 -22.28
CA TYR A 126 11.45 20.31 -21.27
C TYR A 126 11.42 19.69 -19.87
N VAL A 127 10.28 19.12 -19.45
CA VAL A 127 10.15 18.48 -18.14
C VAL A 127 11.07 17.25 -18.03
N LYS A 128 11.23 16.49 -19.12
CA LYS A 128 12.15 15.37 -19.19
C LYS A 128 13.61 15.80 -18.97
N ASN A 129 14.02 16.90 -19.59
CA ASN A 129 15.35 17.47 -19.37
C ASN A 129 15.51 17.96 -17.93
N CYS A 130 14.47 18.56 -17.32
CA CYS A 130 14.50 18.93 -15.91
C CYS A 130 14.76 17.72 -15.01
N PHE A 131 14.16 16.56 -15.25
CA PHE A 131 14.45 15.35 -14.45
C PHE A 131 15.95 15.03 -14.45
N LYS A 132 16.58 15.12 -15.62
CA LYS A 132 18.01 14.89 -15.77
C LYS A 132 18.85 15.97 -15.07
N ASP A 133 18.52 17.24 -15.27
CA ASP A 133 19.28 18.37 -14.73
C ASP A 133 19.23 18.43 -13.20
N TYR A 134 18.09 18.02 -12.61
CA TYR A 134 17.94 17.90 -11.16
C TYR A 134 18.47 16.57 -10.60
N GLY A 135 19.05 15.69 -11.43
CA GLY A 135 19.60 14.41 -10.98
C GLY A 135 18.55 13.44 -10.41
N MET A 136 17.32 13.52 -10.89
CA MET A 136 16.23 12.65 -10.41
C MET A 136 16.42 11.22 -10.92
N VAL A 137 15.94 10.25 -10.16
CA VAL A 137 15.92 8.84 -10.58
C VAL A 137 14.84 8.65 -11.63
N THR A 138 15.27 8.21 -12.83
CA THR A 138 14.39 8.03 -13.99
C THR A 138 14.41 6.60 -14.52
N ASP A 139 13.44 6.30 -15.38
CA ASP A 139 13.50 5.15 -16.28
C ASP A 139 14.58 5.32 -17.36
N SER A 140 14.80 4.31 -18.18
CA SER A 140 15.82 4.34 -19.24
C SER A 140 15.56 5.39 -20.34
N SER A 141 14.30 5.75 -20.55
CA SER A 141 13.91 6.79 -21.52
C SER A 141 14.02 8.21 -20.98
N GLY A 142 14.15 8.37 -19.64
CA GLY A 142 14.07 9.64 -18.94
C GLY A 142 12.68 10.25 -18.87
N SER A 143 11.66 9.52 -19.34
CA SER A 143 10.27 10.02 -19.41
C SER A 143 9.51 9.85 -18.12
N TYR A 144 9.92 8.94 -17.25
CA TYR A 144 9.36 8.71 -15.93
C TYR A 144 10.38 9.01 -14.86
N SER A 145 9.95 9.59 -13.78
CA SER A 145 10.76 9.82 -12.59
C SER A 145 10.05 9.37 -11.34
N ALA A 146 10.80 8.93 -10.33
CA ALA A 146 10.28 8.56 -9.03
C ALA A 146 10.75 9.56 -7.96
N ILE A 147 9.82 9.96 -7.13
CA ILE A 147 10.09 10.71 -5.90
C ILE A 147 9.62 9.85 -4.74
N TRP A 148 10.43 9.74 -3.71
CA TRP A 148 10.07 8.99 -2.50
C TRP A 148 10.51 9.69 -1.24
N ARG A 149 9.78 9.38 -0.17
CA ARG A 149 10.14 9.76 1.19
C ARG A 149 10.37 8.46 1.98
N PRO A 150 11.55 8.22 2.57
CA PRO A 150 11.92 6.93 3.16
C PRO A 150 11.14 6.58 4.43
N TYR A 151 10.38 7.51 4.96
CA TYR A 151 9.55 7.33 6.16
C TYR A 151 8.29 8.18 6.10
N HIS A 152 7.27 7.76 6.82
CA HIS A 152 6.13 8.58 7.23
C HIS A 152 5.83 8.27 8.69
N TYR A 153 5.64 9.31 9.49
CA TYR A 153 5.39 9.15 10.92
C TYR A 153 3.96 9.52 11.26
N ILE A 154 3.23 8.55 11.82
CA ILE A 154 1.86 8.77 12.28
C ILE A 154 1.87 9.85 13.37
N GLY A 155 1.04 10.87 13.21
CA GLY A 155 0.87 11.97 14.15
C GLY A 155 1.85 13.13 14.01
N LEU A 156 3.06 12.96 13.45
CA LEU A 156 4.01 14.06 13.28
C LEU A 156 3.55 15.10 12.26
N GLU A 157 2.71 14.73 11.30
CA GLU A 157 2.17 15.61 10.28
C GLU A 157 0.74 16.09 10.59
N LEU A 158 0.21 15.76 11.77
CA LEU A 158 -1.14 16.14 12.20
C LEU A 158 -1.37 17.66 12.17
N ALA A 159 -0.33 18.44 12.47
CA ALA A 159 -0.39 19.90 12.40
C ALA A 159 -0.81 20.42 11.01
N GLN A 160 -0.44 19.75 9.92
CA GLN A 160 -0.87 20.13 8.57
C GLN A 160 -2.39 20.03 8.42
N SER A 161 -3.02 19.00 8.98
CA SER A 161 -4.47 18.86 8.96
C SER A 161 -5.16 19.96 9.77
N ILE A 162 -4.60 20.32 10.92
CA ILE A 162 -5.11 21.39 11.77
C ILE A 162 -5.00 22.74 11.03
N TYR A 163 -3.83 23.05 10.46
CA TYR A 163 -3.63 24.29 9.71
C TYR A 163 -4.52 24.36 8.47
N SER A 164 -4.66 23.27 7.72
CA SER A 164 -5.53 23.22 6.54
C SER A 164 -6.99 23.55 6.91
N ILE A 165 -7.48 23.01 8.03
CA ILE A 165 -8.84 23.30 8.49
C ILE A 165 -8.97 24.73 9.02
N VAL A 166 -8.06 25.16 9.89
CA VAL A 166 -8.17 26.45 10.59
C VAL A 166 -7.89 27.64 9.67
N LEU A 167 -6.89 27.54 8.81
CA LEU A 167 -6.45 28.64 7.95
C LEU A 167 -7.15 28.63 6.58
N ASP A 168 -7.33 27.45 5.99
CA ASP A 168 -7.82 27.33 4.62
C ASP A 168 -9.26 26.81 4.54
N ASN A 169 -9.86 26.41 5.66
CA ASN A 169 -11.18 25.75 5.73
C ASN A 169 -11.29 24.56 4.77
N LYS A 170 -10.22 23.76 4.71
CA LYS A 170 -10.09 22.61 3.80
C LYS A 170 -9.68 21.35 4.56
N ALA A 171 -10.26 20.21 4.19
CA ALA A 171 -9.76 18.91 4.63
C ALA A 171 -8.45 18.59 3.89
N THR A 172 -7.48 17.96 4.56
CA THR A 172 -6.22 17.51 3.95
C THR A 172 -6.41 16.32 3.01
N GLY A 173 -7.48 15.56 3.20
CA GLY A 173 -7.89 14.49 2.31
C GLY A 173 -9.32 14.07 2.63
N HIS A 174 -10.09 13.80 1.59
CA HIS A 174 -11.45 13.27 1.69
C HIS A 174 -11.78 12.46 0.45
N THR A 175 -12.70 11.55 0.58
CA THR A 175 -13.23 10.78 -0.54
C THR A 175 -13.89 11.72 -1.55
N LYS A 176 -13.43 11.68 -2.80
CA LYS A 176 -14.00 12.41 -3.94
C LYS A 176 -14.86 11.49 -4.79
N ASN A 177 -14.38 10.27 -5.03
CA ASN A 177 -15.02 9.29 -5.89
C ASN A 177 -14.98 7.90 -5.25
N PHE A 178 -15.85 7.01 -5.71
CA PHE A 178 -15.84 5.60 -5.34
C PHE A 178 -15.11 4.79 -6.41
N ASN A 179 -13.77 4.79 -6.36
CA ASN A 179 -12.90 4.08 -7.31
C ASN A 179 -12.54 2.68 -6.82
N ALA A 180 -12.37 2.52 -5.51
CA ALA A 180 -11.92 1.29 -4.88
C ALA A 180 -12.74 0.95 -3.64
N GLU A 181 -12.72 -0.33 -3.28
CA GLU A 181 -13.29 -0.91 -2.07
C GLU A 181 -12.32 -1.93 -1.49
N ILE A 182 -12.52 -2.29 -0.23
CA ILE A 182 -11.76 -3.33 0.45
C ILE A 182 -12.67 -4.54 0.66
N ALA A 183 -12.42 -5.60 -0.09
CA ALA A 183 -13.14 -6.85 0.07
C ALA A 183 -12.66 -7.61 1.32
N SER A 184 -13.59 -8.14 2.10
CA SER A 184 -13.28 -9.13 3.13
C SER A 184 -13.02 -10.49 2.49
N VAL A 185 -11.83 -11.05 2.73
CA VAL A 185 -11.43 -12.39 2.30
C VAL A 185 -11.23 -13.26 3.54
N ALA A 186 -11.97 -14.36 3.65
CA ALA A 186 -11.87 -15.27 4.78
C ALA A 186 -10.48 -15.93 4.83
N LYS A 187 -9.88 -15.96 6.02
CA LYS A 187 -8.61 -16.67 6.31
C LYS A 187 -8.85 -18.13 6.69
N LYS A 188 -10.06 -18.48 7.03
CA LYS A 188 -10.49 -19.83 7.46
C LYS A 188 -11.98 -20.01 7.22
N ASP A 189 -12.49 -21.23 7.36
CA ASP A 189 -13.92 -21.48 7.38
C ASP A 189 -14.59 -20.76 8.55
N LEU A 190 -15.69 -20.08 8.25
CA LEU A 190 -16.46 -19.31 9.21
C LEU A 190 -17.83 -19.95 9.43
N LYS A 191 -18.25 -20.05 10.68
CA LYS A 191 -19.58 -20.55 11.05
C LYS A 191 -20.59 -19.41 11.01
N ALA A 192 -21.85 -19.75 10.72
CA ALA A 192 -22.96 -18.79 10.82
C ALA A 192 -23.02 -18.20 12.24
N GLY A 193 -23.18 -16.89 12.34
CA GLY A 193 -23.16 -16.17 13.62
C GLY A 193 -21.77 -15.92 14.22
N GLN A 194 -20.70 -16.39 13.61
CA GLN A 194 -19.34 -16.09 14.06
C GLN A 194 -19.04 -14.60 13.91
N LYS A 195 -18.58 -13.97 14.99
CA LYS A 195 -18.15 -12.57 14.97
C LYS A 195 -16.81 -12.45 14.21
N LEU A 196 -16.74 -11.49 13.29
CA LEU A 196 -15.49 -11.11 12.63
C LEU A 196 -14.67 -10.23 13.58
N ASP A 197 -13.37 -10.36 13.54
CA ASP A 197 -12.45 -9.72 14.49
C ASP A 197 -11.65 -8.55 13.90
N GLY A 198 -11.98 -8.16 12.67
CA GLY A 198 -11.46 -6.96 12.02
C GLY A 198 -10.03 -7.07 11.50
N GLU A 199 -9.43 -5.91 11.20
CA GLU A 199 -8.11 -5.74 10.63
C GLU A 199 -7.02 -6.45 11.43
N GLY A 200 -6.13 -7.16 10.73
CA GLY A 200 -5.02 -7.90 11.33
C GLY A 200 -5.42 -9.09 12.18
N GLY A 201 -6.71 -9.47 12.18
CA GLY A 201 -7.25 -10.54 13.01
C GLY A 201 -7.08 -11.95 12.42
N TYR A 202 -7.91 -12.87 12.94
CA TYR A 202 -7.88 -14.31 12.65
C TYR A 202 -8.87 -14.75 11.57
N CYS A 203 -9.96 -13.98 11.40
CA CYS A 203 -11.11 -14.43 10.62
C CYS A 203 -11.03 -14.07 9.15
N ALA A 204 -10.61 -12.84 8.86
CA ALA A 204 -10.59 -12.30 7.52
C ALA A 204 -9.39 -11.38 7.31
N ARG A 205 -9.10 -11.09 6.05
CA ARG A 205 -8.17 -10.05 5.61
C ARG A 205 -8.82 -9.16 4.57
N GLY A 206 -8.28 -7.94 4.43
CA GLY A 206 -8.68 -7.00 3.40
C GLY A 206 -7.95 -7.21 2.08
N ARG A 207 -8.67 -7.05 0.98
CA ARG A 207 -8.10 -7.03 -0.38
C ARG A 207 -8.66 -5.85 -1.14
N LEU A 208 -7.77 -5.04 -1.70
CA LEU A 208 -8.17 -3.94 -2.57
C LEU A 208 -8.80 -4.47 -3.85
N ILE A 209 -9.98 -3.95 -4.19
CA ILE A 209 -10.71 -4.26 -5.42
C ILE A 209 -11.27 -2.98 -6.03
N SER A 210 -11.57 -3.00 -7.33
CA SER A 210 -12.27 -1.88 -7.95
C SER A 210 -13.72 -1.76 -7.45
N SER A 211 -14.23 -0.55 -7.36
CA SER A 211 -15.64 -0.29 -7.01
C SER A 211 -16.62 -0.97 -7.98
N LYS A 212 -16.24 -1.09 -9.26
CA LYS A 212 -17.00 -1.82 -10.26
C LYS A 212 -17.17 -3.28 -9.86
N ARG A 213 -16.08 -3.95 -9.50
CA ARG A 213 -16.08 -5.34 -9.06
C ARG A 213 -16.88 -5.52 -7.77
N SER A 214 -16.67 -4.62 -6.78
CA SER A 214 -17.42 -4.64 -5.52
C SER A 214 -18.94 -4.65 -5.75
N LYS A 215 -19.43 -3.75 -6.63
CA LYS A 215 -20.85 -3.66 -6.96
C LYS A 215 -21.37 -4.88 -7.72
N GLN A 216 -20.62 -5.38 -8.70
CA GLN A 216 -21.03 -6.51 -9.54
C GLN A 216 -21.11 -7.83 -8.76
N GLU A 217 -20.12 -8.09 -7.92
CA GLU A 217 -20.00 -9.33 -7.15
C GLU A 217 -20.67 -9.23 -5.77
N ARG A 218 -21.20 -8.06 -5.38
CA ARG A 218 -21.82 -7.81 -4.06
C ARG A 218 -20.92 -8.28 -2.92
N ILE A 219 -19.64 -7.95 -3.01
CA ILE A 219 -18.64 -8.39 -2.06
C ILE A 219 -18.83 -7.69 -0.71
N LEU A 220 -18.64 -8.43 0.38
CA LEU A 220 -18.69 -7.88 1.74
C LEU A 220 -17.50 -6.92 1.96
N PRO A 221 -17.74 -5.63 2.22
CA PRO A 221 -16.69 -4.69 2.57
C PRO A 221 -16.06 -5.03 3.93
N MET A 222 -14.79 -4.70 4.11
CA MET A 222 -14.08 -4.99 5.36
C MET A 222 -14.53 -4.08 6.52
N GLY A 223 -15.16 -2.97 6.25
CA GLY A 223 -15.67 -2.04 7.24
C GLY A 223 -17.02 -2.40 7.86
N TYR A 224 -17.53 -3.60 7.58
CA TYR A 224 -18.83 -4.07 8.09
C TYR A 224 -18.68 -4.91 9.34
#